data_a959afd1054ef378f440a54212c56ea0
#
_entry.id   a959afd1054ef378f440a54212c56ea0
#
_cell.length_a   1.000
_cell.length_b   1.000
_cell.length_c   1.000
_cell.angle_alpha   90.00
_cell.angle_beta   90.00
_cell.angle_gamma   90.00
#
_symmetry.space_group_name_H-M   'P 1'
#
loop_
_entity.id
_entity.type
_entity.pdbx_description
1 polymer ?
#
loop_
_entity_poly.entity_id
_entity_poly.type
_entity_poly.pdbx_seq_one_letter_code
_entity_poly.pdbx_strand_id
1 'polypeptide(L)'
;MDPRVRTALALMQENLQGAWSPDTLARAVSLSPSRFQHLFKAEVGMAPAHYLRALRMEQAKTLLQTSRLTVKQIMTGVGVEDKSHFAREFKKAYGLTPSAYRAAHLLAEEVKEACTRQIAETANR
;
A
#
# COMPACT_ATOMS: atom_id res chain seq x y z
N MET A 1 1.64 17.61 15.10
CA MET A 1 0.55 17.24 14.18
C MET A 1 -0.78 17.32 14.90
N ASP A 2 -1.82 17.82 14.23
CA ASP A 2 -3.17 17.91 14.80
C ASP A 2 -3.69 16.51 15.17
N PRO A 3 -4.27 16.32 16.37
CA PRO A 3 -4.79 15.01 16.78
C PRO A 3 -5.85 14.44 15.84
N ARG A 4 -6.64 15.30 15.19
CA ARG A 4 -7.67 14.87 14.25
C ARG A 4 -7.06 14.30 12.96
N VAL A 5 -5.98 14.88 12.47
CA VAL A 5 -5.24 14.35 11.32
C VAL A 5 -4.58 13.02 11.69
N ARG A 6 -4.00 12.94 12.87
CA ARG A 6 -3.40 11.70 13.38
C ARG A 6 -4.42 10.57 13.48
N THR A 7 -5.63 10.88 13.96
CA THR A 7 -6.73 9.91 14.03
C THR A 7 -7.14 9.44 12.64
N ALA A 8 -7.24 10.36 11.68
CA ALA A 8 -7.59 10.02 10.30
C ALA A 8 -6.54 9.09 9.68
N LEU A 9 -5.26 9.36 9.90
CA LEU A 9 -4.17 8.50 9.41
C LEU A 9 -4.26 7.09 10.01
N ALA A 10 -4.54 6.99 11.30
CA ALA A 10 -4.69 5.70 11.97
C ALA A 10 -5.88 4.92 11.42
N LEU A 11 -7.02 5.58 11.20
CA LEU A 11 -8.20 4.95 10.62
C LEU A 11 -7.94 4.40 9.22
N MET A 12 -7.22 5.15 8.38
CA MET A 12 -6.84 4.68 7.06
C MET A 12 -5.96 3.44 7.11
N GLN A 13 -4.98 3.43 8.01
CA GLN A 13 -4.04 2.31 8.16
C GLN A 13 -4.69 1.06 8.74
N GLU A 14 -5.60 1.23 9.68
CA GLU A 14 -6.28 0.12 10.34
C GLU A 14 -7.25 -0.61 9.42
N ASN A 15 -7.86 0.09 8.46
CA ASN A 15 -8.85 -0.51 7.57
C ASN A 15 -8.72 0.03 6.15
N LEU A 16 -7.73 -0.47 5.41
CA LEU A 16 -7.54 -0.08 4.00
C LEU A 16 -8.67 -0.53 3.10
N GLN A 17 -9.39 -1.60 3.47
CA GLN A 17 -10.56 -2.09 2.72
C GLN A 17 -11.79 -1.22 2.91
N GLY A 18 -11.79 -0.38 3.94
CA GLY A 18 -12.91 0.46 4.27
C GLY A 18 -13.25 1.43 3.13
N ALA A 19 -14.53 1.75 3.00
CA ALA A 19 -15.02 2.72 2.02
C ALA A 19 -14.71 4.14 2.48
N TRP A 20 -13.45 4.43 2.73
CA TRP A 20 -13.02 5.76 3.16
C TRP A 20 -13.10 6.75 2.01
N SER A 21 -13.73 7.87 2.27
CA SER A 21 -13.73 9.04 1.39
C SER A 21 -13.35 10.25 2.23
N PRO A 22 -13.00 11.38 1.62
CA PRO A 22 -12.78 12.60 2.41
C PRO A 22 -13.96 12.94 3.32
N ASP A 23 -15.18 12.67 2.87
CA ASP A 23 -16.40 12.94 3.65
C ASP A 23 -16.52 12.03 4.87
N THR A 24 -16.31 10.73 4.71
CA THR A 24 -16.40 9.77 5.82
C THR A 24 -15.30 9.98 6.84
N LEU A 25 -14.08 10.29 6.39
CA LEU A 25 -12.96 10.60 7.28
C LEU A 25 -13.20 11.89 8.06
N ALA A 26 -13.68 12.94 7.39
CA ALA A 26 -14.00 14.21 8.02
C ALA A 26 -15.06 14.02 9.11
N ARG A 27 -16.08 13.24 8.81
CA ARG A 27 -17.16 12.94 9.77
C ARG A 27 -16.62 12.18 10.98
N ALA A 28 -15.73 11.24 10.77
CA ALA A 28 -15.12 10.45 11.83
C ALA A 28 -14.29 11.30 12.80
N VAL A 29 -13.74 12.42 12.35
CA VAL A 29 -12.96 13.34 13.19
C VAL A 29 -13.71 14.63 13.51
N SER A 30 -15.03 14.67 13.26
CA SER A 30 -15.94 15.78 13.58
C SER A 30 -15.56 17.11 12.91
N LEU A 31 -15.12 17.02 11.66
CA LEU A 31 -14.83 18.19 10.83
C LEU A 31 -15.70 18.20 9.58
N SER A 32 -15.93 19.38 9.01
CA SER A 32 -16.51 19.47 7.68
C SER A 32 -15.53 18.91 6.64
N PRO A 33 -16.04 18.36 5.50
CA PRO A 33 -15.15 17.83 4.46
C PRO A 33 -14.12 18.85 3.97
N SER A 34 -14.55 20.09 3.76
CA SER A 34 -13.68 21.16 3.28
C SER A 34 -12.57 21.48 4.28
N ARG A 35 -12.93 21.58 5.56
CA ARG A 35 -11.98 21.87 6.63
C ARG A 35 -11.00 20.72 6.84
N PHE A 36 -11.49 19.50 6.78
CA PHE A 36 -10.66 18.30 6.91
C PHE A 36 -9.63 18.21 5.79
N GLN A 37 -10.06 18.40 4.53
CA GLN A 37 -9.14 18.35 3.39
C GLN A 37 -8.07 19.42 3.49
N HIS A 38 -8.44 20.62 3.89
CA HIS A 38 -7.50 21.72 4.04
C HIS A 38 -6.45 21.44 5.12
N LEU A 39 -6.91 21.02 6.28
CA LEU A 39 -6.04 20.69 7.42
C LEU A 39 -5.12 19.51 7.10
N PHE A 40 -5.68 18.46 6.51
CA PHE A 40 -4.91 17.27 6.15
C PHE A 40 -3.81 17.60 5.15
N LYS A 41 -4.15 18.34 4.09
CA LYS A 41 -3.19 18.75 3.07
C LYS A 41 -2.09 19.64 3.65
N ALA A 42 -2.45 20.55 4.55
CA ALA A 42 -1.49 21.45 5.19
C ALA A 42 -0.46 20.69 6.03
N GLU A 43 -0.89 19.63 6.73
CA GLU A 43 -0.01 18.88 7.62
C GLU A 43 0.70 17.71 6.95
N VAL A 44 0.03 17.01 6.02
CA VAL A 44 0.57 15.81 5.38
C VAL A 44 1.25 16.11 4.05
N GLY A 45 0.85 17.21 3.39
CA GLY A 45 1.43 17.62 2.12
C GLY A 45 0.67 17.13 0.90
N MET A 46 -0.38 16.33 1.08
CA MET A 46 -1.23 15.86 -0.02
C MET A 46 -2.66 15.67 0.44
N ALA A 47 -3.61 15.65 -0.51
CA ALA A 47 -5.02 15.46 -0.21
C ALA A 47 -5.28 14.08 0.39
N PRO A 48 -6.33 13.94 1.24
CA PRO A 48 -6.64 12.64 1.88
C PRO A 48 -6.87 11.50 0.90
N ALA A 49 -7.59 11.74 -0.18
CA ALA A 49 -7.87 10.71 -1.19
C ALA A 49 -6.58 10.23 -1.87
N HIS A 50 -5.67 11.15 -2.14
CA HIS A 50 -4.38 10.85 -2.75
C HIS A 50 -3.50 10.02 -1.81
N TYR A 51 -3.47 10.41 -0.55
CA TYR A 51 -2.73 9.69 0.49
C TYR A 51 -3.25 8.25 0.66
N LEU A 52 -4.57 8.08 0.72
CA LEU A 52 -5.18 6.75 0.84
C LEU A 52 -4.82 5.85 -0.34
N ARG A 53 -4.83 6.41 -1.55
CA ARG A 53 -4.44 5.68 -2.76
C ARG A 53 -2.99 5.22 -2.69
N ALA A 54 -2.09 6.11 -2.28
CA ALA A 54 -0.68 5.79 -2.12
C ALA A 54 -0.46 4.71 -1.05
N LEU A 55 -1.20 4.79 0.05
CA LEU A 55 -1.13 3.81 1.13
C LEU A 55 -1.59 2.42 0.68
N ARG A 56 -2.67 2.36 -0.10
CA ARG A 56 -3.16 1.10 -0.68
C ARG A 56 -2.14 0.49 -1.63
N MET A 57 -1.49 1.31 -2.46
CA MET A 57 -0.45 0.85 -3.38
C MET A 57 0.77 0.32 -2.64
N GLU A 58 1.20 1.00 -1.60
CA GLU A 58 2.33 0.57 -0.78
C GLU A 58 2.05 -0.77 -0.09
N GLN A 59 0.86 -0.93 0.47
CA GLN A 59 0.46 -2.18 1.09
C GLN A 59 0.38 -3.32 0.07
N ALA A 60 -0.15 -3.05 -1.12
CA ALA A 60 -0.18 -4.03 -2.20
C ALA A 60 1.24 -4.48 -2.59
N LYS A 61 2.16 -3.53 -2.70
CA LYS A 61 3.57 -3.81 -2.99
C LYS A 61 4.16 -4.75 -1.94
N THR A 62 3.95 -4.47 -0.68
CA THR A 62 4.42 -5.30 0.43
C THR A 62 3.84 -6.72 0.35
N LEU A 63 2.54 -6.85 0.10
CA LEU A 63 1.89 -8.16 -0.03
C LEU A 63 2.39 -8.96 -1.23
N LEU A 64 2.72 -8.29 -2.33
CA LEU A 64 3.32 -8.96 -3.48
C LEU A 64 4.69 -9.57 -3.15
N GLN A 65 5.44 -8.94 -2.27
CA GLN A 65 6.75 -9.41 -1.83
C GLN A 65 6.68 -10.48 -0.75
N THR A 66 5.73 -10.38 0.17
CA THR A 66 5.74 -11.13 1.43
C THR A 66 4.66 -12.19 1.53
N SER A 67 3.72 -12.26 0.59
CA SER A 67 2.63 -13.22 0.64
C SER A 67 2.48 -13.99 -0.67
N ARG A 68 1.73 -15.10 -0.60
CA ARG A 68 1.39 -15.92 -1.77
C ARG A 68 -0.02 -15.62 -2.29
N LEU A 69 -0.63 -14.55 -1.82
CA LEU A 69 -1.94 -14.13 -2.27
C LEU A 69 -1.90 -13.80 -3.77
N THR A 70 -2.98 -14.11 -4.48
CA THR A 70 -3.10 -13.71 -5.89
C THR A 70 -3.23 -12.20 -5.99
N VAL A 71 -2.93 -11.64 -7.17
CA VAL A 71 -3.12 -10.20 -7.41
C VAL A 71 -4.55 -9.79 -7.08
N LYS A 72 -5.54 -10.60 -7.46
CA LYS A 72 -6.95 -10.34 -7.17
C LYS A 72 -7.23 -10.31 -5.66
N GLN A 73 -6.67 -11.26 -4.91
CA GLN A 73 -6.82 -11.28 -3.45
C GLN A 73 -6.16 -10.08 -2.80
N ILE A 74 -4.99 -9.67 -3.28
CA ILE A 74 -4.30 -8.48 -2.79
C ILE A 74 -5.14 -7.23 -3.06
N MET A 75 -5.69 -7.09 -4.27
CA MET A 75 -6.55 -5.96 -4.63
C MET A 75 -7.75 -5.85 -3.67
N THR A 76 -8.42 -6.97 -3.42
CA THR A 76 -9.54 -7.02 -2.47
C THR A 76 -9.07 -6.64 -1.06
N GLY A 77 -7.93 -7.17 -0.65
CA GLY A 77 -7.37 -6.90 0.68
C GLY A 77 -6.99 -5.45 0.93
N VAL A 78 -6.60 -4.70 -0.11
CA VAL A 78 -6.26 -3.29 0.02
C VAL A 78 -7.39 -2.35 -0.42
N GLY A 79 -8.55 -2.88 -0.78
CA GLY A 79 -9.73 -2.08 -1.11
C GLY A 79 -9.74 -1.50 -2.52
N VAL A 80 -9.09 -2.15 -3.48
CA VAL A 80 -9.08 -1.73 -4.89
C VAL A 80 -9.93 -2.70 -5.71
N GLU A 81 -10.83 -2.19 -6.53
CA GLU A 81 -11.78 -3.02 -7.28
C GLU A 81 -11.43 -3.18 -8.76
N ASP A 82 -10.87 -2.15 -9.40
CA ASP A 82 -10.59 -2.15 -10.83
C ASP A 82 -9.17 -2.65 -11.11
N LYS A 83 -9.06 -3.87 -11.67
CA LYS A 83 -7.79 -4.50 -11.99
C LYS A 83 -6.95 -3.71 -13.00
N SER A 84 -7.58 -3.22 -14.07
CA SER A 84 -6.88 -2.46 -15.11
C SER A 84 -6.31 -1.14 -14.57
N HIS A 85 -7.12 -0.45 -13.77
CA HIS A 85 -6.70 0.79 -13.12
C HIS A 85 -5.55 0.53 -12.12
N PHE A 86 -5.69 -0.51 -11.32
CA PHE A 86 -4.68 -0.92 -10.36
C PHE A 86 -3.34 -1.23 -11.05
N ALA A 87 -3.37 -2.02 -12.12
CA ALA A 87 -2.16 -2.38 -12.86
C ALA A 87 -1.45 -1.15 -13.44
N ARG A 88 -2.20 -0.21 -14.02
CA ARG A 88 -1.65 1.03 -14.57
C ARG A 88 -1.04 1.92 -13.49
N GLU A 89 -1.75 2.12 -12.39
CA GLU A 89 -1.29 2.94 -11.28
C GLU A 89 -0.07 2.32 -10.61
N PHE A 90 -0.07 1.02 -10.43
CA PHE A 90 1.07 0.29 -9.86
C PHE A 90 2.31 0.42 -10.75
N LYS A 91 2.16 0.20 -12.06
CA LYS A 91 3.26 0.33 -13.02
C LYS A 91 3.81 1.76 -13.04
N LYS A 92 2.93 2.76 -12.96
CA LYS A 92 3.32 4.17 -12.91
C LYS A 92 4.13 4.49 -11.66
N ALA A 93 3.75 3.91 -10.51
CA ALA A 93 4.43 4.16 -9.25
C ALA A 93 5.75 3.39 -9.11
N TYR A 94 5.81 2.16 -9.58
CA TYR A 94 6.94 1.26 -9.32
C TYR A 94 7.65 0.74 -10.57
N GLY A 95 7.22 1.12 -11.76
CA GLY A 95 7.89 0.77 -13.02
C GLY A 95 7.51 -0.59 -13.60
N LEU A 96 6.83 -1.46 -12.87
CA LEU A 96 6.42 -2.79 -13.30
C LEU A 96 4.95 -3.04 -12.96
N THR A 97 4.29 -3.91 -13.75
CA THR A 97 2.96 -4.39 -13.38
C THR A 97 3.03 -5.21 -12.09
N PRO A 98 1.92 -5.39 -11.36
CA PRO A 98 1.93 -6.19 -10.13
C PRO A 98 2.48 -7.61 -10.35
N SER A 99 2.09 -8.27 -11.41
CA SER A 99 2.57 -9.63 -11.73
C SER A 99 4.07 -9.66 -12.05
N ALA A 100 4.54 -8.69 -12.84
CA ALA A 100 5.96 -8.58 -13.18
C ALA A 100 6.80 -8.23 -11.96
N TYR A 101 6.28 -7.38 -11.09
CA TYR A 101 6.94 -6.99 -9.85
C TYR A 101 7.13 -8.21 -8.93
N ARG A 102 6.07 -9.02 -8.77
CA ARG A 102 6.15 -10.26 -7.98
C ARG A 102 7.18 -11.23 -8.55
N ALA A 103 7.17 -11.44 -9.86
CA ALA A 103 8.13 -12.35 -10.52
C ALA A 103 9.57 -11.89 -10.29
N ALA A 104 9.85 -10.60 -10.40
CA ALA A 104 11.17 -10.04 -10.16
C ALA A 104 11.63 -10.25 -8.72
N HIS A 105 10.73 -10.07 -7.75
CA HIS A 105 11.05 -10.27 -6.34
C HIS A 105 11.24 -11.72 -5.95
N LEU A 106 10.43 -12.63 -6.50
CA LEU A 106 10.59 -14.06 -6.27
C LEU A 106 11.94 -14.55 -6.78
N LEU A 107 12.34 -14.12 -7.96
CA LEU A 107 13.66 -14.47 -8.53
C LEU A 107 14.80 -13.94 -7.65
N ALA A 108 14.67 -12.71 -7.15
CA ALA A 108 15.69 -12.12 -6.28
C ALA A 108 15.82 -12.90 -4.96
N GLU A 109 14.71 -13.34 -4.38
CA GLU A 109 14.71 -14.14 -3.16
C GLU A 109 15.28 -15.53 -3.39
N GLU A 110 14.93 -16.19 -4.50
CA GLU A 110 15.46 -17.49 -4.86
C GLU A 110 16.99 -17.43 -5.02
N VAL A 111 17.51 -16.41 -5.67
CA VAL A 111 18.94 -16.18 -5.81
C VAL A 111 19.59 -15.97 -4.44
N LYS A 112 18.96 -15.18 -3.56
CA LYS A 112 19.43 -14.94 -2.20
C LYS A 112 19.50 -16.24 -1.39
N GLU A 113 18.44 -17.05 -1.45
CA GLU A 113 18.40 -18.33 -0.74
C GLU A 113 19.47 -19.28 -1.25
N ALA A 114 19.66 -19.37 -2.56
CA ALA A 114 20.69 -20.20 -3.17
C ALA A 114 22.10 -19.78 -2.72
N CYS A 115 22.36 -18.47 -2.69
CA CYS A 115 23.64 -17.94 -2.19
C CYS A 115 23.85 -18.24 -0.71
N THR A 116 22.82 -18.06 0.12
CA THR A 116 22.88 -18.36 1.56
C THR A 116 23.12 -19.83 1.80
N ARG A 117 22.44 -20.69 1.05
CA ARG A 117 22.60 -22.15 1.14
C ARG A 117 24.02 -22.58 0.78
N GLN A 118 24.57 -22.01 -0.28
CA GLN A 118 25.94 -22.32 -0.74
C GLN A 118 26.98 -21.88 0.29
N ILE A 119 26.81 -20.74 0.93
CA ILE A 119 27.70 -20.27 1.99
C ILE A 119 27.62 -21.19 3.21
N ALA A 120 26.42 -21.63 3.60
CA ALA A 120 26.25 -22.56 4.72
C ALA A 120 26.89 -23.90 4.47
N GLU A 121 26.77 -24.44 3.26
CA GLU A 121 27.43 -25.72 2.86
C GLU A 121 28.95 -25.59 2.90
N THR A 122 29.49 -24.46 2.45
CA THR A 122 30.93 -24.20 2.47
C THR A 122 31.44 -24.05 3.90
N ALA A 123 30.67 -23.45 4.79
CA ALA A 123 31.04 -23.27 6.19
C ALA A 123 31.06 -24.59 6.98
N ASN A 124 30.26 -25.59 6.55
CA ASN A 124 30.20 -26.91 7.21
C ASN A 124 31.26 -27.90 6.71
N ARG A 125 32.11 -27.51 5.80
CA ARG A 125 33.22 -28.28 5.33
C ARG A 125 34.50 -27.87 6.06
#